data_a10db7b30f5baecd80ae2897dfd81047
#
_entry.id   a10db7b30f5baecd80ae2897dfd81047
#
_cell.length_a   1.000
_cell.length_b   1.000
_cell.length_c   1.000
_cell.angle_alpha   90.00
_cell.angle_beta   90.00
_cell.angle_gamma   90.00
#
_symmetry.space_group_name_H-M   'P 1'
#
loop_
_entity.id
_entity.type
_entity.pdbx_description
1 polymer ?
#
loop_
_entity_poly.entity_id
_entity_poly.type
_entity_poly.pdbx_seq_one_letter_code
_entity_poly.pdbx_strand_id
1 'polypeptide(L)' 'MSERIDITLVCSECEARNYKTTRKQGQQGQIQLKKFCPTCKRHTLHKETK' A
#
# COMPACT_ATOMS: atom_id res chain seq x y z
N MET A 1 -8.86 -12.90 18.61
CA MET A 1 -9.53 -12.36 17.43
C MET A 1 -8.61 -11.44 16.68
N SER A 2 -8.49 -11.67 15.43
CA SER A 2 -7.60 -10.87 14.60
C SER A 2 -8.35 -9.65 14.10
N GLU A 3 -7.92 -8.52 14.54
CA GLU A 3 -8.46 -7.27 14.06
C GLU A 3 -7.59 -6.73 12.96
N ARG A 4 -7.86 -7.21 11.77
CA ARG A 4 -7.12 -6.80 10.60
C ARG A 4 -7.98 -5.92 9.74
N ILE A 5 -7.38 -4.90 9.19
CA ILE A 5 -8.08 -4.02 8.26
C ILE A 5 -7.42 -4.15 6.90
N ASP A 6 -8.26 -4.18 5.89
CA ASP A 6 -7.77 -4.26 4.52
C ASP A 6 -7.31 -2.89 4.08
N ILE A 7 -6.12 -2.85 3.51
CA ILE A 7 -5.58 -1.62 2.96
C ILE A 7 -5.14 -1.88 1.53
N THR A 8 -5.08 -0.82 0.76
CA THR A 8 -4.60 -0.88 -0.60
C THR A 8 -3.35 -0.02 -0.70
N LEU A 9 -2.36 -0.51 -1.40
CA LEU A 9 -1.13 0.24 -1.63
C LEU A 9 -1.21 0.88 -3.00
N VAL A 10 -1.05 2.19 -3.05
CA VAL A 10 -1.08 2.94 -4.30
C VAL A 10 0.28 3.52 -4.59
N CYS A 11 0.64 3.52 -5.85
CA CYS A 11 1.87 4.13 -6.30
C CYS A 11 1.80 5.64 -6.04
N SER A 12 2.87 6.19 -5.49
CA SER A 12 2.91 7.62 -5.20
C SER A 12 3.14 8.46 -6.45
N GLU A 13 3.49 7.82 -7.56
CA GLU A 13 3.78 8.52 -8.80
C GLU A 13 2.59 8.57 -9.74
N CYS A 14 2.01 7.41 -10.02
CA CYS A 14 0.89 7.33 -10.95
C CYS A 14 -0.44 7.06 -10.25
N GLU A 15 -0.40 6.86 -8.93
CA GLU A 15 -1.58 6.62 -8.10
C GLU A 15 -2.35 5.36 -8.51
N ALA A 16 -1.64 4.40 -9.07
CA ALA A 16 -2.24 3.13 -9.45
C ALA A 16 -2.32 2.22 -8.23
N ARG A 17 -3.46 1.61 -8.03
CA ARG A 17 -3.67 0.66 -6.94
C ARG A 17 -3.18 -0.70 -7.38
N ASN A 18 -1.94 -0.99 -7.04
CA ASN A 18 -1.28 -2.19 -7.54
C ASN A 18 -1.31 -3.35 -6.56
N TYR A 19 -1.41 -3.07 -5.27
CA TYR A 19 -1.27 -4.10 -4.25
C TYR A 19 -2.35 -3.96 -3.20
N LYS A 20 -2.71 -5.09 -2.62
CA LYS A 20 -3.60 -5.13 -1.47
C LYS A 20 -2.94 -5.90 -0.36
N THR A 21 -3.12 -5.43 0.85
CA THR A 21 -2.59 -6.10 2.01
C THR A 21 -3.49 -5.82 3.20
N THR A 22 -3.14 -6.40 4.32
CA THR A 22 -3.86 -6.16 5.56
C THR A 22 -2.88 -5.70 6.60
N ARG A 23 -3.37 -4.98 7.59
CA ARG A 23 -2.55 -4.61 8.71
C ARG A 23 -3.33 -4.73 9.99
N LYS A 24 -2.61 -4.75 11.11
CA LYS A 24 -3.21 -4.87 12.40
C LYS A 24 -3.88 -3.55 12.78
N GLN A 25 -5.08 -3.66 13.31
CA GLN A 25 -5.79 -2.48 13.77
C GLN A 25 -5.06 -1.87 14.97
N GLY A 26 -5.07 -0.55 15.03
CA GLY A 26 -4.40 0.17 16.12
C GLY A 26 -2.96 0.49 15.84
N GLN A 27 -2.42 0.00 14.75
CA GLN A 27 -1.08 0.35 14.34
C GLN A 27 -1.04 1.79 13.87
N GLN A 28 -0.08 2.54 14.37
CA GLN A 28 0.03 3.95 14.02
C GLN A 28 0.89 4.14 12.79
N GLY A 29 0.59 5.20 12.05
CA GLY A 29 1.35 5.53 10.86
C GLY A 29 0.88 4.78 9.65
N GLN A 30 1.28 5.26 8.49
CA GLN A 30 0.94 4.66 7.23
C GLN A 30 2.03 3.68 6.81
N ILE A 31 1.61 2.59 6.19
CA ILE A 31 2.55 1.65 5.61
C ILE A 31 3.02 2.21 4.28
N GLN A 32 4.33 2.28 4.12
CA GLN A 32 4.94 2.73 2.88
C GLN A 32 5.96 1.67 2.46
N LEU A 33 5.74 1.10 1.29
CA LEU A 33 6.60 0.04 0.79
C LEU A 33 7.00 0.36 -0.63
N LYS A 34 8.25 0.07 -0.94
CA LYS A 34 8.75 0.26 -2.29
C LYS A 34 8.46 -1.01 -3.08
N LYS A 35 7.59 -0.89 -4.06
CA LYS A 35 7.15 -2.02 -4.88
C LYS A 35 7.23 -1.66 -6.35
N PHE A 36 7.36 -2.68 -7.18
CA PHE A 36 7.38 -2.47 -8.62
C PHE A 36 6.00 -2.02 -9.08
N CYS A 37 5.97 -0.91 -9.80
CA CYS A 37 4.73 -0.40 -10.37
C CYS A 37 4.70 -0.72 -11.86
N PRO A 38 3.79 -1.59 -12.32
CA PRO A 38 3.73 -1.92 -13.73
C PRO A 38 3.33 -0.76 -14.62
N THR A 39 2.60 0.20 -14.04
CA THR A 39 2.21 1.39 -14.79
C THR A 39 3.41 2.31 -15.03
N CYS A 40 4.23 2.51 -14.00
CA CYS A 40 5.44 3.31 -14.11
C CYS A 40 6.60 2.50 -14.70
N LYS A 41 6.48 1.18 -14.69
CA LYS A 41 7.51 0.25 -15.16
C LYS A 41 8.81 0.39 -14.40
N ARG A 42 8.67 0.67 -13.09
CA ARG A 42 9.83 0.80 -12.22
C ARG A 42 9.36 0.68 -10.77
N HIS A 43 10.30 0.54 -9.89
CA HIS A 43 9.99 0.50 -8.46
C HIS A 43 9.70 1.91 -7.97
N THR A 44 8.55 2.07 -7.35
CA THR A 44 8.14 3.34 -6.77
C THR A 44 7.61 3.10 -5.37
N LEU A 45 7.55 4.16 -4.60
CA LEU A 45 7.00 4.08 -3.26
C LEU A 45 5.49 3.93 -3.33
N HIS A 46 4.99 2.95 -2.62
CA HIS A 46 3.56 2.70 -2.52
C HIS A 46 3.10 3.04 -1.11
N LYS A 47 1.99 3.75 -1.03
CA LYS A 47 1.44 4.21 0.23
C LYS A 47 0.13 3.52 0.51
N GLU A 48 -0.14 3.37 1.78
CA GLU A 48 -1.39 2.80 2.26
C GLU A 48 -2.54 3.75 1.95
N THR A 49 -3.65 3.18 1.46
CA THR A 49 -4.89 3.91 1.29
C THR A 49 -6.04 2.97 1.61
N LYS A 50 -7.16 3.53 1.92
CA LYS A 50 -8.36 2.73 2.21
C LYS A 50 -9.20 2.54 0.99
#